data_c7db586973aec8720bf2ffa884192af2
#
_entry.id   c7db586973aec8720bf2ffa884192af2
#
_cell.length_a   1.000
_cell.length_b   1.000
_cell.length_c   1.000
_cell.angle_alpha   90.00
_cell.angle_beta   90.00
_cell.angle_gamma   90.00
#
_symmetry.space_group_name_H-M   'P 1'
#
loop_
_entity.id
_entity.type
_entity.pdbx_description
1 polymer ?
#
loop_
_entity_poly.entity_id
_entity_poly.type
_entity_poly.pdbx_seq_one_letter_code
_entity_poly.pdbx_strand_id
1 'polypeptide(L)'
;MQSIFSKWLLGREIPRRMAQVRPLSELRMSSGCKKWLRTAGISLLTAVALGTSGCLKHTRILERPQPAAVVMSASPQQLIQSVDRRYDAIHSMNATVQIRASVGGASKGKVTDYTSLRGYILLRQPAMLRVLGLLPVVETRAFDMASDGKNFKLLIPPKSEAVVGSGGVSTPSPNPLMNLRPNIFFDSLVIRKIGQQDLVYVTMNTRVERDPHTKKMVQEPDYDLGILRREGNSQELMPVRVVHISRTDLLPYQQDEYDAHGNVVTKTFYSLYQTFDQIAYPTHIVIDRPADGYKIDLTFQKLTLNRPLSNDQFELKIPAGTKIKHIP
;
A
#
# COMPACT_ATOMS: atom_id res chain seq x y z
N MET A 1 -33.48 10.65 -21.39
CA MET A 1 -34.13 10.79 -20.09
C MET A 1 -33.31 11.72 -19.23
N GLN A 2 -33.41 13.00 -19.55
CA GLN A 2 -32.91 14.12 -18.72
C GLN A 2 -34.13 14.69 -18.00
N SER A 3 -33.95 15.22 -16.86
CA SER A 3 -34.88 15.89 -15.94
C SER A 3 -35.32 15.03 -14.77
N ILE A 4 -34.65 15.23 -13.64
CA ILE A 4 -35.13 15.31 -12.24
C ILE A 4 -33.89 15.64 -11.36
N PHE A 5 -33.24 16.77 -11.56
CA PHE A 5 -32.24 17.27 -10.59
C PHE A 5 -32.08 18.80 -10.68
N SER A 6 -33.22 19.50 -10.66
CA SER A 6 -33.18 20.98 -10.61
C SER A 6 -34.39 21.53 -9.87
N LYS A 7 -34.57 21.18 -8.59
CA LYS A 7 -35.57 21.82 -7.72
C LYS A 7 -35.23 21.66 -6.24
N TRP A 8 -34.10 22.21 -5.82
CA TRP A 8 -33.84 22.37 -4.36
C TRP A 8 -32.85 23.49 -4.05
N LEU A 9 -32.96 24.61 -4.76
CA LEU A 9 -32.24 25.85 -4.42
C LEU A 9 -33.08 27.03 -4.89
N LEU A 10 -34.14 27.35 -4.18
CA LEU A 10 -34.77 28.69 -4.23
C LEU A 10 -35.79 28.81 -3.09
N GLY A 11 -35.53 29.73 -2.18
CA GLY A 11 -36.57 30.53 -1.54
C GLY A 11 -37.09 30.06 -0.20
N ARG A 12 -36.42 30.41 0.89
CA ARG A 12 -37.13 30.87 2.10
C ARG A 12 -36.73 32.29 2.39
N GLU A 13 -37.58 33.21 1.94
CA GLU A 13 -37.56 34.60 2.37
C GLU A 13 -38.02 34.69 3.83
N ILE A 14 -37.17 35.29 4.67
CA ILE A 14 -37.50 35.64 6.05
C ILE A 14 -38.11 37.07 6.00
N PRO A 15 -39.32 37.30 6.49
CA PRO A 15 -39.89 38.65 6.51
C PRO A 15 -39.14 39.52 7.52
N ARG A 16 -38.52 40.60 7.04
CA ARG A 16 -37.97 41.67 7.86
C ARG A 16 -39.10 42.43 8.49
N ARG A 17 -39.43 42.21 9.75
CA ARG A 17 -40.18 43.18 10.57
C ARG A 17 -39.17 44.19 11.06
N MET A 18 -39.23 45.40 10.51
CA MET A 18 -38.59 46.57 11.08
C MET A 18 -39.31 46.94 12.39
N ALA A 19 -38.69 46.65 13.52
CA ALA A 19 -39.07 47.25 14.80
C ALA A 19 -38.47 48.65 14.85
N GLN A 20 -39.32 49.67 14.85
CA GLN A 20 -38.94 51.05 15.09
C GLN A 20 -38.37 51.16 16.51
N VAL A 21 -37.10 51.44 16.63
CA VAL A 21 -36.45 51.78 17.90
C VAL A 21 -36.64 53.25 18.13
N ARG A 22 -37.45 53.61 19.14
CA ARG A 22 -37.57 54.99 19.62
C ARG A 22 -36.24 55.44 20.24
N PRO A 23 -35.78 56.70 20.03
CA PRO A 23 -34.55 57.19 20.64
C PRO A 23 -34.74 57.42 22.14
N LEU A 24 -33.87 56.85 22.94
CA LEU A 24 -33.75 56.95 24.41
C LEU A 24 -33.10 58.28 24.82
N SER A 25 -33.69 59.45 24.43
CA SER A 25 -33.09 60.72 24.73
C SER A 25 -33.75 61.45 25.89
N GLU A 26 -34.74 60.89 26.60
CA GLU A 26 -35.40 61.56 27.74
C GLU A 26 -35.57 60.68 28.98
N LEU A 27 -34.47 60.13 29.52
CA LEU A 27 -34.49 59.70 30.91
C LEU A 27 -33.37 60.37 31.70
N ARG A 28 -33.80 61.49 32.35
CA ARG A 28 -32.99 62.27 33.29
C ARG A 28 -32.81 61.46 34.58
N MET A 29 -31.76 60.59 34.62
CA MET A 29 -31.43 59.81 35.80
C MET A 29 -30.66 60.60 36.84
N SER A 30 -31.07 60.53 38.10
CA SER A 30 -30.46 61.22 39.25
C SER A 30 -29.00 60.64 39.47
N SER A 31 -28.11 61.54 40.01
CA SER A 31 -26.68 61.26 40.15
C SER A 31 -26.31 60.01 41.01
N GLY A 32 -27.24 59.58 41.88
CA GLY A 32 -27.05 58.39 42.72
C GLY A 32 -27.15 57.04 41.95
N CYS A 33 -27.99 57.00 40.91
CA CYS A 33 -28.23 55.80 40.14
C CYS A 33 -27.07 55.46 39.16
N LYS A 34 -26.29 56.49 38.73
CA LYS A 34 -25.14 56.33 37.85
C LYS A 34 -23.95 55.59 38.50
N LYS A 35 -23.75 55.70 39.80
CA LYS A 35 -22.67 54.95 40.52
C LYS A 35 -23.02 53.49 40.67
N TRP A 36 -24.28 53.19 40.92
CA TRP A 36 -24.74 51.80 41.13
C TRP A 36 -24.77 51.02 39.82
N LEU A 37 -25.16 51.65 38.70
CA LEU A 37 -25.08 51.01 37.38
C LEU A 37 -23.64 50.76 36.92
N ARG A 38 -22.66 51.59 37.28
CA ARG A 38 -21.25 51.39 36.95
C ARG A 38 -20.65 50.22 37.70
N THR A 39 -20.94 50.08 38.97
CA THR A 39 -20.46 48.93 39.79
C THR A 39 -21.14 47.62 39.39
N ALA A 40 -22.45 47.62 39.09
CA ALA A 40 -23.18 46.45 38.61
C ALA A 40 -22.70 46.04 37.20
N GLY A 41 -22.38 46.98 36.32
CA GLY A 41 -21.85 46.71 34.97
C GLY A 41 -20.44 46.08 34.99
N ILE A 42 -19.56 46.56 35.88
CA ILE A 42 -18.20 46.02 36.03
C ILE A 42 -18.26 44.62 36.64
N SER A 43 -19.12 44.33 37.61
CA SER A 43 -19.29 43.02 38.21
C SER A 43 -19.89 42.00 37.21
N LEU A 44 -20.77 42.42 36.31
CA LEU A 44 -21.34 41.57 35.27
C LEU A 44 -20.30 41.23 34.18
N LEU A 45 -19.43 42.19 33.80
CA LEU A 45 -18.37 41.98 32.84
C LEU A 45 -17.28 41.03 33.40
N THR A 46 -16.91 41.12 34.69
CA THR A 46 -15.98 40.23 35.32
C THR A 46 -16.55 38.79 35.47
N ALA A 47 -17.84 38.66 35.75
CA ALA A 47 -18.49 37.34 35.83
C ALA A 47 -18.56 36.64 34.45
N VAL A 48 -18.76 37.35 33.36
CA VAL A 48 -18.75 36.82 31.98
C VAL A 48 -17.33 36.42 31.56
N ALA A 49 -16.31 37.23 31.93
CA ALA A 49 -14.91 36.92 31.62
C ALA A 49 -14.37 35.64 32.34
N LEU A 50 -14.86 35.36 33.54
CA LEU A 50 -14.51 34.14 34.29
C LEU A 50 -15.25 32.89 33.80
N GLY A 51 -16.38 33.03 33.13
CA GLY A 51 -17.17 31.92 32.60
C GLY A 51 -16.66 31.36 31.28
N THR A 52 -15.78 32.09 30.55
CA THR A 52 -15.29 31.63 29.22
C THR A 52 -14.01 30.84 29.25
N SER A 53 -13.37 30.66 30.40
CA SER A 53 -12.09 29.95 30.53
C SER A 53 -12.24 28.42 30.60
N GLY A 54 -13.47 27.86 30.57
CA GLY A 54 -13.73 26.42 30.73
C GLY A 54 -13.71 25.56 29.46
N CYS A 55 -13.69 26.15 28.26
CA CYS A 55 -13.94 25.40 27.02
C CYS A 55 -12.74 25.20 26.07
N LEU A 56 -11.51 25.52 26.51
CA LEU A 56 -10.33 25.43 25.64
C LEU A 56 -9.70 24.04 25.55
N LYS A 57 -10.14 23.06 26.36
CA LYS A 57 -9.59 21.71 26.36
C LYS A 57 -10.71 20.68 26.14
N HIS A 58 -10.74 20.10 24.96
CA HIS A 58 -11.57 18.93 24.68
C HIS A 58 -10.71 17.67 24.76
N THR A 59 -10.97 16.78 25.71
CA THR A 59 -10.29 15.50 25.82
C THR A 59 -11.14 14.42 25.19
N ARG A 60 -10.65 13.82 24.11
CA ARG A 60 -11.25 12.64 23.49
C ARG A 60 -10.57 11.40 24.05
N ILE A 61 -11.33 10.49 24.61
CA ILE A 61 -10.84 9.17 25.01
C ILE A 61 -10.73 8.32 23.74
N LEU A 62 -9.52 7.83 23.48
CA LEU A 62 -9.25 6.89 22.40
C LEU A 62 -9.19 5.48 22.98
N GLU A 63 -9.60 4.48 22.19
CA GLU A 63 -9.41 3.08 22.54
C GLU A 63 -7.91 2.82 22.74
N ARG A 64 -7.54 2.26 23.90
CA ARG A 64 -6.15 1.92 24.19
C ARG A 64 -5.84 0.60 23.49
N PRO A 65 -4.79 0.55 22.64
CA PRO A 65 -4.38 -0.70 22.02
C PRO A 65 -3.96 -1.73 23.09
N GLN A 66 -4.33 -2.99 22.88
CA GLN A 66 -3.91 -4.10 23.73
C GLN A 66 -2.53 -4.61 23.25
N PRO A 67 -1.62 -5.01 24.14
CA PRO A 67 -0.37 -5.63 23.74
C PRO A 67 -0.64 -6.99 23.06
N ALA A 68 0.25 -7.40 22.16
CA ALA A 68 0.19 -8.74 21.56
C ALA A 68 0.30 -9.83 22.63
N ALA A 69 -0.48 -10.91 22.48
CA ALA A 69 -0.53 -12.00 23.45
C ALA A 69 0.79 -12.81 23.52
N VAL A 70 1.51 -12.89 22.38
CA VAL A 70 2.78 -13.59 22.26
C VAL A 70 3.78 -12.66 21.56
N VAL A 71 4.99 -12.58 22.10
CA VAL A 71 6.10 -11.80 21.50
C VAL A 71 7.34 -12.68 21.47
N MET A 72 7.81 -12.96 20.25
CA MET A 72 9.05 -13.71 20.00
C MET A 72 10.25 -12.77 19.91
N SER A 73 11.44 -13.30 20.19
CA SER A 73 12.69 -12.56 20.05
C SER A 73 13.64 -13.30 19.14
N ALA A 74 14.33 -12.54 18.29
CA ALA A 74 15.35 -13.05 17.39
C ALA A 74 16.54 -12.08 17.34
N SER A 75 17.76 -12.62 17.26
CA SER A 75 18.95 -11.79 17.03
C SER A 75 19.00 -11.34 15.56
N PRO A 76 19.74 -10.27 15.24
CA PRO A 76 19.94 -9.84 13.85
C PRO A 76 20.41 -10.98 12.94
N GLN A 77 21.33 -11.80 13.41
CA GLN A 77 21.83 -12.95 12.65
C GLN A 77 20.75 -14.01 12.39
N GLN A 78 19.88 -14.26 13.37
CA GLN A 78 18.74 -15.17 13.17
C GLN A 78 17.74 -14.66 12.15
N LEU A 79 17.50 -13.35 12.12
CA LEU A 79 16.62 -12.72 11.13
C LEU A 79 17.22 -12.82 9.73
N ILE A 80 18.50 -12.51 9.54
CA ILE A 80 19.24 -12.70 8.28
C ILE A 80 19.12 -14.14 7.80
N GLN A 81 19.46 -15.10 8.65
CA GLN A 81 19.38 -16.52 8.33
C GLN A 81 17.95 -16.98 8.01
N SER A 82 16.94 -16.36 8.63
CA SER A 82 15.55 -16.67 8.35
C SER A 82 15.14 -16.23 6.94
N VAL A 83 15.56 -15.04 6.52
CA VAL A 83 15.33 -14.53 5.14
C VAL A 83 16.05 -15.42 4.12
N ASP A 84 17.32 -15.72 4.35
CA ASP A 84 18.13 -16.53 3.44
C ASP A 84 17.57 -17.95 3.30
N ARG A 85 17.20 -18.60 4.41
CA ARG A 85 16.58 -19.94 4.38
C ARG A 85 15.25 -19.95 3.63
N ARG A 86 14.42 -18.89 3.75
CA ARG A 86 13.16 -18.77 2.99
C ARG A 86 13.40 -18.67 1.50
N TYR A 87 14.41 -17.91 1.09
CA TYR A 87 14.83 -17.86 -0.31
C TYR A 87 15.30 -19.22 -0.79
N ASP A 88 16.21 -19.86 -0.07
CA ASP A 88 16.77 -21.17 -0.46
C ASP A 88 15.74 -22.30 -0.46
N ALA A 89 14.70 -22.19 0.33
CA ALA A 89 13.66 -23.21 0.38
C ALA A 89 12.76 -23.23 -0.87
N ILE A 90 12.75 -22.20 -1.72
CA ILE A 90 11.84 -22.08 -2.86
C ILE A 90 12.64 -22.05 -4.16
N HIS A 91 12.90 -23.19 -4.78
CA HIS A 91 13.61 -23.26 -6.05
C HIS A 91 12.69 -23.05 -7.26
N SER A 92 11.45 -23.48 -7.13
CA SER A 92 10.42 -23.31 -8.16
C SER A 92 9.03 -23.18 -7.55
N MET A 93 8.13 -22.58 -8.31
CA MET A 93 6.73 -22.38 -7.94
C MET A 93 5.84 -22.60 -9.15
N ASN A 94 4.75 -23.32 -8.96
CA ASN A 94 3.62 -23.42 -9.89
C ASN A 94 2.35 -23.09 -9.11
N ALA A 95 1.69 -21.99 -9.47
CA ALA A 95 0.53 -21.52 -8.74
C ALA A 95 -0.64 -21.14 -9.65
N THR A 96 -1.84 -21.41 -9.17
CA THR A 96 -3.08 -20.81 -9.68
C THR A 96 -3.49 -19.71 -8.71
N VAL A 97 -3.71 -18.52 -9.22
CA VAL A 97 -4.03 -17.33 -8.42
C VAL A 97 -5.26 -16.59 -8.97
N GLN A 98 -5.92 -15.86 -8.12
CA GLN A 98 -6.81 -14.79 -8.52
C GLN A 98 -6.01 -13.49 -8.53
N ILE A 99 -6.03 -12.77 -9.66
CA ILE A 99 -5.32 -11.51 -9.84
C ILE A 99 -6.36 -10.40 -9.88
N ARG A 100 -6.27 -9.43 -8.97
CA ARG A 100 -7.00 -8.17 -9.03
C ARG A 100 -6.01 -7.05 -9.23
N ALA A 101 -6.31 -6.12 -10.11
CA ALA A 101 -5.47 -4.97 -10.36
C ALA A 101 -6.28 -3.69 -10.21
N SER A 102 -5.66 -2.66 -9.65
CA SER A 102 -6.21 -1.32 -9.61
C SER A 102 -5.16 -0.32 -10.09
N VAL A 103 -5.62 0.76 -10.72
CA VAL A 103 -4.78 1.83 -11.26
C VAL A 103 -5.29 3.18 -10.77
N GLY A 104 -4.37 4.03 -10.35
CA GLY A 104 -4.67 5.33 -9.79
C GLY A 104 -4.15 5.43 -8.35
N GLY A 105 -4.74 6.31 -7.57
CA GLY A 105 -4.34 6.57 -6.19
C GLY A 105 -4.58 8.02 -5.80
N ALA A 106 -4.14 8.39 -4.59
CA ALA A 106 -4.33 9.73 -4.05
C ALA A 106 -3.74 10.83 -4.96
N SER A 107 -2.57 10.58 -5.58
CA SER A 107 -1.91 11.53 -6.50
C SER A 107 -2.70 11.79 -7.78
N LYS A 108 -3.56 10.83 -8.21
CA LYS A 108 -4.42 10.96 -9.41
C LYS A 108 -5.86 11.29 -9.07
N GLY A 109 -6.23 11.37 -7.80
CA GLY A 109 -7.57 11.68 -7.32
C GLY A 109 -8.65 10.66 -7.70
N LYS A 110 -8.27 9.50 -8.26
CA LYS A 110 -9.18 8.41 -8.63
C LYS A 110 -8.47 7.07 -8.61
N VAL A 111 -9.25 6.01 -8.38
CA VAL A 111 -8.82 4.62 -8.53
C VAL A 111 -9.75 3.93 -9.53
N THR A 112 -9.21 3.14 -10.43
CA THR A 112 -9.94 2.28 -11.36
C THR A 112 -9.59 0.84 -11.05
N ASP A 113 -10.58 0.05 -10.65
CA ASP A 113 -10.43 -1.37 -10.42
C ASP A 113 -10.74 -2.15 -11.71
N TYR A 114 -9.90 -3.11 -12.03
CA TYR A 114 -10.08 -3.99 -13.17
C TYR A 114 -10.79 -5.29 -12.75
N THR A 115 -11.48 -5.89 -13.70
CA THR A 115 -12.11 -7.20 -13.49
C THR A 115 -11.06 -8.21 -13.04
N SER A 116 -11.41 -8.99 -12.02
CA SER A 116 -10.56 -10.05 -11.50
C SER A 116 -10.30 -11.12 -12.56
N LEU A 117 -9.04 -11.55 -12.68
CA LEU A 117 -8.58 -12.56 -13.62
C LEU A 117 -8.20 -13.85 -12.88
N ARG A 118 -8.41 -15.00 -13.50
CA ARG A 118 -7.70 -16.22 -13.11
C ARG A 118 -6.26 -16.12 -13.64
N GLY A 119 -5.27 -16.32 -12.77
CA GLY A 119 -3.87 -16.26 -13.16
C GLY A 119 -3.14 -17.59 -12.94
N TYR A 120 -2.08 -17.77 -13.70
CA TYR A 120 -1.11 -18.85 -13.50
C TYR A 120 0.28 -18.23 -13.37
N ILE A 121 1.01 -18.66 -12.35
CA ILE A 121 2.36 -18.19 -12.09
C ILE A 121 3.30 -19.40 -12.10
N LEU A 122 4.31 -19.33 -12.96
CA LEU A 122 5.46 -20.20 -12.94
C LEU A 122 6.68 -19.38 -12.56
N LEU A 123 7.40 -19.81 -11.55
CA LEU A 123 8.64 -19.19 -11.11
C LEU A 123 9.69 -20.27 -10.94
N ARG A 124 10.92 -19.98 -11.38
CA ARG A 124 12.11 -20.80 -11.14
C ARG A 124 13.31 -19.90 -10.89
N GLN A 125 13.98 -20.15 -9.78
CA GLN A 125 15.20 -19.45 -9.45
C GLN A 125 16.29 -19.64 -10.52
N PRO A 126 17.19 -18.65 -10.71
CA PRO A 126 17.28 -17.41 -9.90
C PRO A 126 16.36 -16.28 -10.35
N ALA A 127 15.74 -16.32 -11.56
CA ALA A 127 15.02 -15.17 -12.10
C ALA A 127 14.02 -15.50 -13.22
N MET A 128 13.73 -16.79 -13.48
CA MET A 128 12.76 -17.15 -14.51
C MET A 128 11.34 -17.01 -13.99
N LEU A 129 10.49 -16.34 -14.76
CA LEU A 129 9.10 -16.07 -14.38
C LEU A 129 8.21 -16.14 -15.61
N ARG A 130 7.01 -16.71 -15.43
CA ARG A 130 5.88 -16.55 -16.36
C ARG A 130 4.62 -16.27 -15.58
N VAL A 131 3.89 -15.24 -15.99
CA VAL A 131 2.58 -14.86 -15.42
C VAL A 131 1.59 -14.78 -16.55
N LEU A 132 0.55 -15.60 -16.49
CA LEU A 132 -0.55 -15.64 -17.43
C LEU A 132 -1.84 -15.22 -16.74
N GLY A 133 -2.57 -14.28 -17.33
CA GLY A 133 -3.90 -13.88 -16.88
C GLY A 133 -4.97 -14.26 -17.90
N LEU A 134 -6.06 -14.89 -17.45
CA LEU A 134 -7.21 -15.27 -18.25
C LEU A 134 -8.41 -14.41 -17.91
N LEU A 135 -9.12 -13.97 -18.94
CA LEU A 135 -10.41 -13.29 -18.80
C LEU A 135 -11.45 -14.25 -18.21
N PRO A 136 -12.29 -13.76 -17.27
CA PRO A 136 -13.35 -14.58 -16.71
C PRO A 136 -14.36 -14.99 -17.80
N VAL A 137 -15.04 -16.11 -17.58
CA VAL A 137 -16.07 -16.69 -18.47
C VAL A 137 -15.50 -17.26 -19.78
N VAL A 138 -14.81 -16.45 -20.58
CA VAL A 138 -14.29 -16.88 -21.91
C VAL A 138 -12.93 -17.56 -21.84
N GLU A 139 -12.26 -17.48 -20.70
CA GLU A 139 -10.94 -18.06 -20.42
C GLU A 139 -9.85 -17.76 -21.48
N THR A 140 -10.06 -16.69 -22.27
CA THR A 140 -9.05 -16.23 -23.22
C THR A 140 -7.97 -15.44 -22.51
N ARG A 141 -6.77 -15.39 -23.09
CA ARG A 141 -5.64 -14.68 -22.50
C ARG A 141 -5.89 -13.17 -22.47
N ALA A 142 -5.88 -12.59 -21.26
CA ALA A 142 -5.85 -11.15 -21.06
C ALA A 142 -4.43 -10.61 -21.27
N PHE A 143 -3.45 -11.30 -20.71
CA PHE A 143 -2.02 -11.06 -20.89
C PHE A 143 -1.21 -12.33 -20.65
N ASP A 144 0.01 -12.37 -21.19
CA ASP A 144 0.99 -13.42 -20.95
C ASP A 144 2.37 -12.76 -20.87
N MET A 145 3.05 -12.87 -19.74
CA MET A 145 4.35 -12.26 -19.47
C MET A 145 5.34 -13.37 -19.14
N ALA A 146 6.48 -13.39 -19.81
CA ALA A 146 7.55 -14.32 -19.56
C ALA A 146 8.90 -13.63 -19.50
N SER A 147 9.80 -14.10 -18.64
CA SER A 147 11.17 -13.60 -18.47
C SER A 147 12.14 -14.74 -18.18
N ASP A 148 13.35 -14.61 -18.72
CA ASP A 148 14.51 -15.43 -18.41
C ASP A 148 15.44 -14.81 -17.35
N GLY A 149 15.04 -13.66 -16.80
CA GLY A 149 15.79 -12.86 -15.82
C GLY A 149 16.64 -11.74 -16.45
N LYS A 150 16.88 -11.77 -17.76
CA LYS A 150 17.58 -10.73 -18.51
C LYS A 150 16.63 -10.00 -19.45
N ASN A 151 15.86 -10.76 -20.22
CA ASN A 151 14.89 -10.24 -21.16
C ASN A 151 13.48 -10.66 -20.77
N PHE A 152 12.51 -9.88 -21.20
CA PHE A 152 11.13 -10.27 -21.02
C PHE A 152 10.28 -9.98 -22.26
N LYS A 153 9.17 -10.69 -22.33
CA LYS A 153 8.10 -10.48 -23.29
C LYS A 153 6.79 -10.36 -22.53
N LEU A 154 5.97 -9.38 -22.86
CA LEU A 154 4.61 -9.22 -22.36
C LEU A 154 3.68 -9.13 -23.57
N LEU A 155 2.82 -10.11 -23.76
CA LEU A 155 1.81 -10.15 -24.81
C LEU A 155 0.45 -9.74 -24.24
N ILE A 156 -0.26 -8.85 -24.91
CA ILE A 156 -1.62 -8.37 -24.57
C ILE A 156 -2.53 -8.67 -25.77
N PRO A 157 -3.06 -9.91 -25.90
CA PRO A 157 -3.81 -10.32 -27.08
C PRO A 157 -5.01 -9.45 -27.41
N PRO A 158 -5.82 -8.95 -26.44
CA PRO A 158 -6.97 -8.09 -26.76
C PRO A 158 -6.60 -6.78 -27.45
N LYS A 159 -5.34 -6.35 -27.34
CA LYS A 159 -4.81 -5.14 -28.02
C LYS A 159 -3.97 -5.45 -29.25
N SER A 160 -3.71 -6.74 -29.52
CA SER A 160 -2.72 -7.17 -30.52
C SER A 160 -1.36 -6.47 -30.34
N GLU A 161 -0.95 -6.28 -29.08
CA GLU A 161 0.30 -5.60 -28.71
C GLU A 161 1.21 -6.54 -27.92
N ALA A 162 2.50 -6.39 -28.10
CA ALA A 162 3.52 -7.01 -27.27
C ALA A 162 4.58 -5.98 -26.86
N VAL A 163 5.13 -6.16 -25.67
CA VAL A 163 6.29 -5.40 -25.16
C VAL A 163 7.44 -6.36 -25.02
N VAL A 164 8.60 -6.00 -25.53
CA VAL A 164 9.85 -6.74 -25.41
C VAL A 164 10.88 -5.80 -24.83
N GLY A 165 11.61 -6.24 -23.83
CA GLY A 165 12.62 -5.41 -23.19
C GLY A 165 13.57 -6.17 -22.28
N SER A 166 14.53 -5.46 -21.72
CA SER A 166 15.37 -5.94 -20.62
C SER A 166 14.69 -5.68 -19.28
N GLY A 167 15.07 -6.42 -18.23
CA GLY A 167 14.53 -6.24 -16.87
C GLY A 167 14.94 -4.92 -16.18
N GLY A 168 15.69 -4.04 -16.89
CA GLY A 168 16.16 -2.75 -16.38
C GLY A 168 15.05 -1.70 -16.20
N VAL A 169 15.37 -0.66 -15.46
CA VAL A 169 14.48 0.48 -15.22
C VAL A 169 14.36 1.29 -16.51
N SER A 170 13.16 1.40 -17.04
CA SER A 170 12.84 2.31 -18.14
C SER A 170 11.96 3.45 -17.63
N THR A 171 11.92 4.54 -18.39
CA THR A 171 11.00 5.65 -18.13
C THR A 171 9.57 5.13 -18.00
N PRO A 172 8.84 5.49 -16.93
CA PRO A 172 7.46 5.04 -16.73
C PRO A 172 6.58 5.44 -17.92
N SER A 173 5.81 4.47 -18.43
CA SER A 173 4.81 4.70 -19.45
C SER A 173 3.53 5.30 -18.84
N PRO A 174 2.82 6.21 -19.54
CA PRO A 174 1.49 6.64 -19.13
C PRO A 174 0.47 5.50 -19.03
N ASN A 175 0.71 4.39 -19.73
CA ASN A 175 -0.10 3.18 -19.62
C ASN A 175 0.48 2.26 -18.53
N PRO A 176 -0.19 2.08 -17.36
CA PRO A 176 0.32 1.30 -16.24
C PRO A 176 0.64 -0.16 -16.56
N LEU A 177 -0.10 -0.78 -17.50
CA LEU A 177 0.17 -2.16 -17.93
C LEU A 177 1.54 -2.30 -18.60
N MET A 178 2.05 -1.22 -19.21
CA MET A 178 3.38 -1.21 -19.82
C MET A 178 4.50 -1.01 -18.80
N ASN A 179 4.16 -0.68 -17.56
CA ASN A 179 5.09 -0.58 -16.44
C ASN A 179 5.24 -1.89 -15.67
N LEU A 180 4.46 -2.91 -16.05
CA LEU A 180 4.64 -4.25 -15.49
C LEU A 180 6.01 -4.79 -15.85
N ARG A 181 6.77 -5.20 -14.86
CA ARG A 181 8.09 -5.79 -15.01
C ARG A 181 8.16 -7.13 -14.29
N PRO A 182 8.73 -8.16 -14.91
CA PRO A 182 8.80 -9.49 -14.29
C PRO A 182 9.57 -9.52 -12.98
N ASN A 183 10.65 -8.73 -12.87
CA ASN A 183 11.44 -8.64 -11.65
C ASN A 183 10.63 -8.14 -10.45
N ILE A 184 9.69 -7.20 -10.65
CA ILE A 184 8.79 -6.74 -9.59
C ILE A 184 7.95 -7.90 -9.05
N PHE A 185 7.39 -8.72 -9.95
CA PHE A 185 6.65 -9.93 -9.54
C PHE A 185 7.58 -10.93 -8.85
N PHE A 186 8.74 -11.20 -9.44
CA PHE A 186 9.69 -12.16 -8.88
C PHE A 186 10.10 -11.78 -7.46
N ASP A 187 10.51 -10.52 -7.25
CA ASP A 187 10.99 -10.00 -5.96
C ASP A 187 9.88 -9.87 -4.92
N SER A 188 8.63 -9.68 -5.38
CA SER A 188 7.45 -9.70 -4.51
C SER A 188 7.01 -11.13 -4.14
N LEU A 189 7.23 -12.12 -5.01
CA LEU A 189 6.88 -13.51 -4.74
C LEU A 189 7.93 -14.24 -3.88
N VAL A 190 9.20 -13.86 -4.04
CA VAL A 190 10.31 -14.49 -3.31
C VAL A 190 11.27 -13.41 -2.79
N ILE A 191 11.26 -13.20 -1.48
CA ILE A 191 12.17 -12.25 -0.83
C ILE A 191 13.60 -12.74 -1.06
N ARG A 192 14.40 -11.94 -1.80
CA ARG A 192 15.78 -12.33 -2.17
C ARG A 192 16.68 -12.43 -0.96
N LYS A 193 17.71 -13.26 -1.09
CA LYS A 193 18.84 -13.34 -0.15
C LYS A 193 19.48 -11.98 0.08
N ILE A 194 20.13 -11.87 1.22
CA ILE A 194 21.00 -10.74 1.54
C ILE A 194 22.33 -10.98 0.83
N GLY A 195 22.74 -10.02 0.02
CA GLY A 195 23.99 -10.09 -0.75
C GLY A 195 25.22 -10.01 0.16
N GLN A 196 26.33 -10.60 -0.28
CA GLN A 196 27.60 -10.56 0.50
C GLN A 196 28.15 -9.14 0.71
N GLN A 197 27.82 -8.22 -0.18
CA GLN A 197 28.26 -6.80 -0.10
C GLN A 197 27.22 -5.91 0.53
N ASP A 198 26.05 -6.45 0.88
CA ASP A 198 24.99 -5.68 1.52
C ASP A 198 25.29 -5.50 3.02
N LEU A 199 25.02 -4.31 3.52
CA LEU A 199 25.07 -3.99 4.94
C LEU A 199 23.68 -4.10 5.52
N VAL A 200 23.59 -4.60 6.75
CA VAL A 200 22.29 -4.88 7.37
C VAL A 200 22.19 -4.14 8.70
N TYR A 201 21.04 -3.54 8.95
CA TYR A 201 20.65 -3.04 10.26
C TYR A 201 19.31 -3.63 10.68
N VAL A 202 19.08 -3.69 11.99
CA VAL A 202 17.81 -4.13 12.57
C VAL A 202 17.33 -3.08 13.53
N THR A 203 16.09 -2.64 13.36
CA THR A 203 15.38 -1.80 14.32
C THR A 203 14.14 -2.54 14.84
N MET A 204 13.71 -2.17 16.04
CA MET A 204 12.46 -2.65 16.62
C MET A 204 11.41 -1.56 16.47
N ASN A 205 10.24 -1.95 16.05
CA ASN A 205 9.12 -1.05 15.89
C ASN A 205 7.85 -1.63 16.52
N THR A 206 6.79 -0.88 16.55
CA THR A 206 5.47 -1.32 17.01
C THR A 206 4.41 -0.67 16.15
N ARG A 207 3.62 -1.46 15.47
CA ARG A 207 2.46 -0.98 14.73
C ARG A 207 1.19 -1.19 15.56
N VAL A 208 0.19 -0.37 15.29
CA VAL A 208 -1.14 -0.50 15.90
C VAL A 208 -2.11 -0.89 14.80
N GLU A 209 -2.65 -2.08 14.91
CA GLU A 209 -3.58 -2.63 13.95
C GLU A 209 -4.90 -3.02 14.61
N ARG A 210 -5.95 -3.12 13.80
CA ARG A 210 -7.22 -3.67 14.26
C ARG A 210 -7.24 -5.16 14.01
N ASP A 211 -7.30 -5.94 15.06
CA ASP A 211 -7.45 -7.39 14.99
C ASP A 211 -8.71 -7.76 14.16
N PRO A 212 -8.58 -8.55 13.11
CA PRO A 212 -9.70 -8.89 12.22
C PRO A 212 -10.80 -9.70 12.90
N HIS A 213 -10.48 -10.43 13.96
CA HIS A 213 -11.42 -11.30 14.69
C HIS A 213 -12.10 -10.55 15.84
N THR A 214 -11.30 -9.94 16.71
CA THR A 214 -11.81 -9.26 17.92
C THR A 214 -12.25 -7.83 17.66
N LYS A 215 -11.87 -7.24 16.52
CA LYS A 215 -12.07 -5.82 16.15
C LYS A 215 -11.44 -4.83 17.11
N LYS A 216 -10.61 -5.27 18.04
CA LYS A 216 -9.89 -4.41 18.98
C LYS A 216 -8.59 -3.90 18.36
N MET A 217 -8.11 -2.76 18.85
CA MET A 217 -6.80 -2.26 18.51
C MET A 217 -5.74 -3.07 19.25
N VAL A 218 -4.75 -3.62 18.53
CA VAL A 218 -3.65 -4.41 19.08
C VAL A 218 -2.32 -3.74 18.72
N GLN A 219 -1.40 -3.70 19.68
CA GLN A 219 -0.01 -3.33 19.45
C GLN A 219 0.76 -4.57 19.00
N GLU A 220 1.22 -4.57 17.78
CA GLU A 220 2.03 -5.65 17.21
C GLU A 220 3.48 -5.19 17.09
N PRO A 221 4.38 -5.73 17.91
CA PRO A 221 5.80 -5.44 17.79
C PRO A 221 6.39 -6.15 16.58
N ASP A 222 7.35 -5.52 15.94
CA ASP A 222 8.02 -6.03 14.74
C ASP A 222 9.52 -5.72 14.72
N TYR A 223 10.21 -6.34 13.78
CA TYR A 223 11.58 -6.02 13.39
C TYR A 223 11.57 -5.44 11.99
N ASP A 224 12.30 -4.35 11.80
CA ASP A 224 12.65 -3.82 10.49
C ASP A 224 14.09 -4.25 10.16
N LEU A 225 14.22 -5.20 9.25
CA LEU A 225 15.50 -5.67 8.73
C LEU A 225 15.83 -4.86 7.47
N GLY A 226 16.61 -3.79 7.64
CA GLY A 226 17.01 -2.91 6.55
C GLY A 226 18.29 -3.38 5.88
N ILE A 227 18.28 -3.41 4.54
CA ILE A 227 19.39 -3.79 3.69
C ILE A 227 19.86 -2.55 2.94
N LEU A 228 21.13 -2.21 3.13
CA LEU A 228 21.82 -1.08 2.51
C LEU A 228 22.90 -1.57 1.58
N ARG A 229 23.17 -0.81 0.53
CA ARG A 229 24.29 -1.06 -0.38
C ARG A 229 25.13 0.18 -0.55
N ARG A 230 26.43 -0.02 -0.59
CA ARG A 230 27.37 1.06 -0.90
C ARG A 230 27.39 1.29 -2.41
N GLU A 231 27.28 2.55 -2.82
CA GLU A 231 27.40 2.91 -4.22
C GLU A 231 28.87 3.13 -4.59
N GLY A 232 29.42 2.20 -5.35
CA GLY A 232 30.83 2.22 -5.77
C GLY A 232 31.80 2.34 -4.58
N ASN A 233 32.71 3.29 -4.64
CA ASN A 233 33.69 3.61 -3.58
C ASN A 233 33.25 4.77 -2.68
N SER A 234 32.02 5.24 -2.81
CA SER A 234 31.52 6.34 -1.98
C SER A 234 31.30 5.88 -0.53
N GLN A 235 31.20 6.82 0.40
CA GLN A 235 30.80 6.53 1.80
C GLN A 235 29.26 6.50 1.94
N GLU A 236 28.54 6.80 0.88
CA GLU A 236 27.09 6.83 0.89
C GLU A 236 26.53 5.42 0.89
N LEU A 237 25.56 5.19 1.77
CA LEU A 237 24.81 3.93 1.87
C LEU A 237 23.40 4.20 1.37
N MET A 238 23.01 3.50 0.32
CA MET A 238 21.68 3.60 -0.25
C MET A 238 20.81 2.46 0.25
N PRO A 239 19.57 2.74 0.67
CA PRO A 239 18.63 1.68 1.00
C PRO A 239 18.30 0.88 -0.25
N VAL A 240 18.34 -0.45 -0.13
CA VAL A 240 17.93 -1.38 -1.18
C VAL A 240 16.51 -1.86 -0.90
N ARG A 241 16.29 -2.32 0.34
CA ARG A 241 14.98 -2.76 0.81
C ARG A 241 14.92 -2.83 2.33
N VAL A 242 13.70 -2.84 2.86
CA VAL A 242 13.41 -3.18 4.26
C VAL A 242 12.44 -4.34 4.28
N VAL A 243 12.75 -5.38 5.06
CA VAL A 243 11.85 -6.50 5.32
C VAL A 243 11.29 -6.33 6.73
N HIS A 244 9.98 -6.15 6.82
CA HIS A 244 9.25 -6.02 8.07
C HIS A 244 8.80 -7.39 8.55
N ILE A 245 9.23 -7.79 9.73
CA ILE A 245 9.03 -9.13 10.29
C ILE A 245 8.25 -9.01 11.59
N SER A 246 7.07 -9.66 11.64
CA SER A 246 6.25 -9.69 12.85
C SER A 246 6.97 -10.44 13.96
N ARG A 247 6.88 -9.91 15.19
CA ARG A 247 7.39 -10.61 16.38
C ARG A 247 6.38 -11.57 17.00
N THR A 248 5.22 -11.71 16.42
CA THR A 248 4.24 -12.72 16.90
C THR A 248 4.51 -14.11 16.33
N ASP A 249 5.14 -14.20 15.15
CA ASP A 249 5.39 -15.45 14.43
C ASP A 249 6.75 -15.52 13.70
N LEU A 250 7.51 -14.41 13.69
CA LEU A 250 8.76 -14.22 12.94
C LEU A 250 8.59 -14.42 11.42
N LEU A 251 7.40 -14.11 10.89
CA LEU A 251 7.13 -14.10 9.45
C LEU A 251 7.21 -12.68 8.88
N PRO A 252 7.74 -12.50 7.66
CA PRO A 252 7.63 -11.24 6.94
C PRO A 252 6.17 -10.88 6.67
N TYR A 253 5.76 -9.66 6.97
CA TYR A 253 4.42 -9.18 6.62
C TYR A 253 4.45 -8.07 5.57
N GLN A 254 5.62 -7.44 5.36
CA GLN A 254 5.81 -6.39 4.36
C GLN A 254 7.27 -6.38 3.89
N GLN A 255 7.47 -5.98 2.64
CA GLN A 255 8.77 -5.62 2.07
C GLN A 255 8.63 -4.29 1.36
N ASP A 256 9.52 -3.34 1.65
CA ASP A 256 9.65 -2.07 0.95
C ASP A 256 10.93 -2.09 0.11
N GLU A 257 10.84 -1.79 -1.18
CA GLU A 257 11.98 -1.68 -2.09
C GLU A 257 12.21 -0.23 -2.47
N TYR A 258 13.46 0.14 -2.61
CA TYR A 258 13.90 1.52 -2.85
C TYR A 258 14.61 1.66 -4.19
N ASP A 259 14.47 2.85 -4.80
CA ASP A 259 15.26 3.24 -5.95
C ASP A 259 16.64 3.81 -5.54
N ALA A 260 17.47 4.16 -6.53
CA ALA A 260 18.78 4.78 -6.32
C ALA A 260 18.72 6.17 -5.64
N HIS A 261 17.54 6.75 -5.47
CA HIS A 261 17.35 8.04 -4.80
C HIS A 261 16.78 7.87 -3.38
N GLY A 262 16.61 6.63 -2.93
CA GLY A 262 16.05 6.33 -1.62
C GLY A 262 14.51 6.47 -1.53
N ASN A 263 13.81 6.55 -2.67
CA ASN A 263 12.35 6.55 -2.67
C ASN A 263 11.81 5.12 -2.66
N VAL A 264 10.75 4.89 -1.91
CA VAL A 264 10.04 3.60 -1.94
C VAL A 264 9.33 3.45 -3.28
N VAL A 265 9.74 2.45 -4.06
CA VAL A 265 9.17 2.16 -5.38
C VAL A 265 8.19 1.00 -5.37
N THR A 266 8.38 0.03 -4.48
CA THR A 266 7.46 -1.11 -4.29
C THR A 266 7.21 -1.32 -2.82
N LYS A 267 5.94 -1.56 -2.46
CA LYS A 267 5.54 -2.12 -1.18
C LYS A 267 4.85 -3.44 -1.44
N THR A 268 5.37 -4.52 -0.88
CA THR A 268 4.73 -5.83 -0.98
C THR A 268 4.25 -6.25 0.39
N PHE A 269 2.97 -6.59 0.50
CA PHE A 269 2.34 -7.04 1.75
C PHE A 269 2.07 -8.54 1.66
N TYR A 270 2.36 -9.26 2.72
CA TYR A 270 2.22 -10.70 2.84
C TYR A 270 1.25 -11.05 3.96
N SER A 271 0.28 -11.90 3.69
CA SER A 271 -0.70 -12.33 4.69
C SER A 271 -1.23 -13.73 4.41
N LEU A 272 -2.01 -14.27 5.34
CA LEU A 272 -2.64 -15.58 5.26
C LEU A 272 -1.63 -16.71 4.98
N TYR A 273 -0.58 -16.77 5.81
CA TYR A 273 0.44 -17.79 5.71
C TYR A 273 -0.12 -19.20 5.88
N GLN A 274 0.29 -20.10 5.00
CA GLN A 274 0.00 -21.54 5.05
C GLN A 274 1.30 -22.34 4.83
N THR A 275 1.30 -23.59 5.27
CA THR A 275 2.46 -24.46 5.10
C THR A 275 2.27 -25.36 3.88
N PHE A 276 3.24 -25.33 2.96
CA PHE A 276 3.33 -26.16 1.76
C PHE A 276 4.66 -26.93 1.81
N ASP A 277 4.62 -28.25 1.90
CA ASP A 277 5.84 -29.10 2.00
C ASP A 277 6.84 -28.56 3.05
N GLN A 278 6.35 -28.24 4.25
CA GLN A 278 7.07 -27.64 5.38
C GLN A 278 7.57 -26.19 5.17
N ILE A 279 7.22 -25.56 4.05
CA ILE A 279 7.54 -24.17 3.76
C ILE A 279 6.35 -23.27 4.09
N ALA A 280 6.53 -22.35 5.01
CA ALA A 280 5.51 -21.33 5.28
C ALA A 280 5.53 -20.28 4.15
N TYR A 281 4.42 -20.16 3.42
CA TYR A 281 4.26 -19.24 2.30
C TYR A 281 2.96 -18.42 2.40
N PRO A 282 2.96 -17.12 2.09
CA PRO A 282 1.76 -16.30 2.13
C PRO A 282 0.80 -16.67 0.99
N THR A 283 -0.47 -16.86 1.29
CA THR A 283 -1.49 -17.13 0.26
C THR A 283 -2.20 -15.87 -0.21
N HIS A 284 -1.86 -14.73 0.35
CA HIS A 284 -2.31 -13.43 -0.12
C HIS A 284 -1.13 -12.47 -0.18
N ILE A 285 -0.87 -11.92 -1.36
CA ILE A 285 0.23 -10.99 -1.62
C ILE A 285 -0.34 -9.75 -2.32
N VAL A 286 -0.04 -8.57 -1.80
CA VAL A 286 -0.41 -7.30 -2.43
C VAL A 286 0.85 -6.55 -2.82
N ILE A 287 0.99 -6.25 -4.10
CA ILE A 287 2.09 -5.48 -4.68
C ILE A 287 1.56 -4.06 -4.94
N ASP A 288 2.07 -3.08 -4.24
CA ASP A 288 1.72 -1.66 -4.39
C ASP A 288 2.90 -0.90 -4.99
N ARG A 289 2.65 -0.23 -6.12
CA ARG A 289 3.63 0.59 -6.84
C ARG A 289 3.18 2.04 -6.86
N PRO A 290 3.41 2.82 -5.79
CA PRO A 290 2.89 4.18 -5.66
C PRO A 290 3.35 5.12 -6.78
N ALA A 291 4.63 5.04 -7.17
CA ALA A 291 5.20 5.88 -8.23
C ALA A 291 4.60 5.57 -9.62
N ASP A 292 4.34 4.29 -9.91
CA ASP A 292 3.73 3.86 -11.16
C ASP A 292 2.20 3.99 -11.13
N GLY A 293 1.62 4.17 -9.95
CA GLY A 293 0.19 4.33 -9.73
C GLY A 293 -0.61 3.06 -10.05
N TYR A 294 -0.12 1.88 -9.66
CA TYR A 294 -0.88 0.63 -9.73
C TYR A 294 -0.68 -0.24 -8.50
N LYS A 295 -1.67 -1.09 -8.25
CA LYS A 295 -1.66 -2.11 -7.22
C LYS A 295 -2.12 -3.43 -7.81
N ILE A 296 -1.49 -4.54 -7.41
CA ILE A 296 -1.84 -5.90 -7.81
C ILE A 296 -2.06 -6.72 -6.54
N ASP A 297 -3.22 -7.36 -6.47
CA ASP A 297 -3.62 -8.25 -5.37
C ASP A 297 -3.66 -9.68 -5.91
N LEU A 298 -2.86 -10.56 -5.31
CA LEU A 298 -2.72 -11.96 -5.66
C LEU A 298 -3.27 -12.83 -4.54
N THR A 299 -4.32 -13.58 -4.81
CA THR A 299 -4.85 -14.59 -3.88
C THR A 299 -4.56 -15.98 -4.45
N PHE A 300 -3.75 -16.76 -3.76
CA PHE A 300 -3.34 -18.10 -4.18
C PHE A 300 -4.47 -19.09 -3.91
N GLN A 301 -4.92 -19.78 -4.97
CA GLN A 301 -5.95 -20.81 -4.91
C GLN A 301 -5.32 -22.21 -4.89
N LYS A 302 -4.19 -22.39 -5.60
CA LYS A 302 -3.40 -23.60 -5.61
C LYS A 302 -1.92 -23.23 -5.70
N LEU A 303 -1.11 -23.89 -4.91
CA LEU A 303 0.34 -23.68 -4.87
C LEU A 303 1.05 -25.03 -4.78
N THR A 304 2.05 -25.19 -5.62
CA THR A 304 3.00 -26.31 -5.58
C THR A 304 4.41 -25.75 -5.65
N LEU A 305 5.23 -26.07 -4.68
CA LEU A 305 6.63 -25.65 -4.60
C LEU A 305 7.57 -26.77 -5.03
N ASN A 306 8.73 -26.37 -5.54
CA ASN A 306 9.89 -27.26 -5.79
C ASN A 306 9.64 -28.43 -6.73
N ARG A 307 8.66 -28.31 -7.65
CA ARG A 307 8.50 -29.26 -8.74
C ARG A 307 9.36 -28.85 -9.93
N PRO A 308 9.96 -29.79 -10.66
CA PRO A 308 10.73 -29.49 -11.85
C PRO A 308 9.90 -28.73 -12.88
N LEU A 309 10.46 -27.63 -13.38
CA LEU A 309 9.89 -26.83 -14.47
C LEU A 309 10.89 -26.79 -15.63
N SER A 310 10.44 -27.08 -16.85
CA SER A 310 11.27 -27.10 -18.06
C SER A 310 11.39 -25.67 -18.66
N ASN A 311 12.38 -25.44 -19.50
CA ASN A 311 12.64 -24.13 -20.10
C ASN A 311 11.51 -23.69 -21.04
N ASP A 312 10.93 -24.62 -21.78
CA ASP A 312 9.81 -24.35 -22.71
C ASP A 312 8.57 -23.77 -22.01
N GLN A 313 8.36 -24.07 -20.74
CA GLN A 313 7.28 -23.51 -19.95
C GLN A 313 7.42 -21.99 -19.74
N PHE A 314 8.64 -21.45 -19.87
CA PHE A 314 8.93 -20.01 -19.75
C PHE A 314 9.05 -19.32 -21.11
N GLU A 315 8.91 -20.05 -22.22
CA GLU A 315 8.93 -19.46 -23.55
C GLU A 315 7.59 -18.84 -23.91
N LEU A 316 7.63 -17.58 -24.38
CA LEU A 316 6.50 -16.88 -24.93
C LEU A 316 6.73 -16.60 -26.42
N LYS A 317 5.89 -17.19 -27.27
CA LYS A 317 5.85 -16.94 -28.74
C LYS A 317 4.89 -15.79 -29.01
N ILE A 318 5.36 -14.75 -29.68
CA ILE A 318 4.53 -13.61 -30.12
C ILE A 318 3.93 -14.00 -31.47
N PRO A 319 2.58 -13.93 -31.64
CA PRO A 319 1.93 -14.23 -32.91
C PRO A 319 2.33 -13.24 -34.01
N ALA A 320 2.31 -13.70 -35.25
CA ALA A 320 2.49 -12.82 -36.42
C ALA A 320 1.43 -11.71 -36.45
N GLY A 321 1.81 -10.53 -36.91
CA GLY A 321 0.90 -9.37 -36.95
C GLY A 321 0.72 -8.61 -35.63
N THR A 322 1.35 -9.05 -34.54
CA THR A 322 1.34 -8.33 -33.26
C THR A 322 2.24 -7.07 -33.34
N LYS A 323 1.75 -5.94 -32.86
CA LYS A 323 2.54 -4.71 -32.75
C LYS A 323 3.54 -4.84 -31.59
N ILE A 324 4.84 -4.85 -31.90
CA ILE A 324 5.89 -5.01 -30.90
C ILE A 324 6.41 -3.64 -30.52
N LYS A 325 6.47 -3.36 -29.21
CA LYS A 325 7.12 -2.20 -28.61
C LYS A 325 8.38 -2.68 -27.88
N HIS A 326 9.51 -2.12 -28.30
CA HIS A 326 10.78 -2.36 -27.61
C HIS A 326 10.99 -1.29 -26.53
N ILE A 327 11.35 -1.74 -25.34
CA ILE A 327 11.73 -0.88 -24.21
C ILE A 327 13.12 -1.29 -23.74
N PRO A 328 13.95 -0.31 -23.34
CA PRO A 328 15.32 -0.58 -22.87
C PRO A 328 15.34 -1.46 -21.62
#